data_f2b84e13e0de6f7cbfd2ae896f6a5760
#
_entry.id   f2b84e13e0de6f7cbfd2ae896f6a5760
#
_cell.length_a   1.000
_cell.length_b   1.000
_cell.length_c   1.000
_cell.angle_alpha   90.00
_cell.angle_beta   90.00
_cell.angle_gamma   90.00
#
_symmetry.space_group_name_H-M   'P 1'
#
loop_
_entity.id
_entity.type
_entity.pdbx_description
1 polymer ?
#
loop_
_entity_poly.entity_id
_entity_poly.type
_entity_poly.pdbx_seq_one_letter_code
_entity_poly.pdbx_strand_id
1 'polypeptide(L)'
;EQGYRDSDYSGIIAELCPELKTTRPGEHLHARRLPFLRNVVSVGYKQEGCLNWEEMMARYSRTPIEEVKRLAAAVNPHDVCNMQYTSGTTGFPKGVMLTHYNIVNNGKCIGDRMDLSTADRMMIQVPMFHCFGMVLAMTACVTHGSTMLPLPYFSPKPALACIHQEH
;
A
#
# COMPACT_ATOMS: atom_id res chain seq x y z
N GLU A 1 -1.75 -9.92 4.42
CA GLU A 1 -2.83 -10.28 5.37
C GLU A 1 -3.74 -11.33 4.76
N GLN A 2 -4.34 -12.18 5.62
CA GLN A 2 -5.21 -13.26 5.18
C GLN A 2 -6.55 -12.75 4.64
N GLY A 3 -7.04 -11.67 5.22
CA GLY A 3 -8.28 -11.04 4.83
C GLY A 3 -8.52 -9.71 5.54
N TYR A 4 -9.61 -9.04 5.17
CA TYR A 4 -10.06 -7.81 5.82
C TYR A 4 -11.58 -7.72 5.74
N ARG A 5 -12.26 -7.56 6.88
CA ARG A 5 -13.74 -7.65 7.01
C ARG A 5 -14.23 -8.97 6.41
N ASP A 6 -15.12 -8.91 5.42
CA ASP A 6 -15.72 -10.06 4.77
C ASP A 6 -14.91 -10.58 3.55
N SER A 7 -13.74 -10.00 3.28
CA SER A 7 -12.88 -10.38 2.15
C SER A 7 -11.83 -11.39 2.57
N ASP A 8 -11.84 -12.58 2.00
CA ASP A 8 -10.83 -13.61 2.14
C ASP A 8 -9.79 -13.49 1.02
N TYR A 9 -8.73 -12.73 1.26
CA TYR A 9 -7.66 -12.54 0.26
C TYR A 9 -6.89 -13.82 -0.03
N SER A 10 -6.74 -14.69 0.97
CA SER A 10 -6.06 -15.98 0.77
C SER A 10 -6.83 -16.90 -0.15
N GLY A 11 -8.15 -16.97 0.01
CA GLY A 11 -9.05 -17.72 -0.88
C GLY A 11 -9.06 -17.13 -2.30
N ILE A 12 -9.18 -15.81 -2.41
CA ILE A 12 -9.19 -15.11 -3.71
C ILE A 12 -7.90 -15.40 -4.49
N ILE A 13 -6.72 -15.24 -3.88
CA ILE A 13 -5.47 -15.49 -4.60
C ILE A 13 -5.27 -16.97 -4.93
N ALA A 14 -5.72 -17.89 -4.08
CA ALA A 14 -5.67 -19.32 -4.36
C ALA A 14 -6.57 -19.73 -5.54
N GLU A 15 -7.73 -19.09 -5.68
CA GLU A 15 -8.63 -19.29 -6.82
C GLU A 15 -8.06 -18.70 -8.12
N LEU A 16 -7.49 -17.49 -8.05
CA LEU A 16 -6.91 -16.82 -9.21
C LEU A 16 -5.62 -17.49 -9.69
N CYS A 17 -4.84 -18.05 -8.78
CA CYS A 17 -3.53 -18.65 -9.03
C CYS A 17 -3.42 -20.05 -8.41
N PRO A 18 -4.15 -21.06 -8.93
CA PRO A 18 -4.07 -22.43 -8.42
C PRO A 18 -2.66 -23.02 -8.53
N GLU A 19 -1.81 -22.46 -9.40
CA GLU A 19 -0.41 -22.84 -9.58
C GLU A 19 0.45 -22.60 -8.32
N LEU A 20 -0.01 -21.81 -7.37
CA LEU A 20 0.65 -21.62 -6.07
C LEU A 20 0.86 -22.95 -5.33
N LYS A 21 -0.05 -23.92 -5.48
CA LYS A 21 0.06 -25.26 -4.86
C LYS A 21 1.28 -26.06 -5.32
N THR A 22 1.83 -25.74 -6.48
CA THR A 22 2.99 -26.44 -7.06
C THR A 22 4.24 -25.57 -7.17
N THR A 23 4.12 -24.27 -6.88
CA THR A 23 5.22 -23.31 -6.90
C THR A 23 5.92 -23.29 -5.52
N ARG A 24 7.25 -23.38 -5.51
CA ARG A 24 8.00 -23.20 -4.27
C ARG A 24 8.07 -21.72 -3.88
N PRO A 25 8.02 -21.40 -2.57
CA PRO A 25 8.16 -20.03 -2.12
C PRO A 25 9.42 -19.36 -2.67
N GLY A 26 9.22 -18.25 -3.39
CA GLY A 26 10.31 -17.48 -3.99
C GLY A 26 10.82 -17.93 -5.34
N GLU A 27 10.26 -18.98 -5.90
CA GLU A 27 10.37 -19.28 -7.33
C GLU A 27 9.40 -18.40 -8.13
N HIS A 28 9.68 -18.23 -9.40
CA HIS A 28 8.83 -17.45 -10.30
C HIS A 28 7.49 -18.16 -10.49
N LEU A 29 6.41 -17.47 -10.09
CA LEU A 29 5.05 -17.95 -10.32
C LEU A 29 4.69 -17.80 -11.81
N HIS A 30 4.22 -18.86 -12.42
CA HIS A 30 3.72 -18.90 -13.78
C HIS A 30 2.19 -19.04 -13.79
N ALA A 31 1.50 -17.99 -13.27
CA ALA A 31 0.05 -18.00 -13.17
C ALA A 31 -0.59 -17.79 -14.56
N ARG A 32 -1.43 -18.72 -14.98
CA ARG A 32 -2.12 -18.67 -16.28
C ARG A 32 -3.06 -17.48 -16.42
N ARG A 33 -3.79 -17.15 -15.36
CA ARG A 33 -4.74 -16.03 -15.35
C ARG A 33 -4.06 -14.68 -15.12
N LEU A 34 -2.90 -14.66 -14.48
CA LEU A 34 -2.13 -13.45 -14.15
C LEU A 34 -0.68 -13.59 -14.62
N PRO A 35 -0.42 -13.53 -15.95
CA PRO A 35 0.88 -13.89 -16.54
C PRO A 35 2.02 -12.96 -16.15
N PHE A 36 1.73 -11.78 -15.62
CA PHE A 36 2.75 -10.83 -15.13
C PHE A 36 3.01 -10.92 -13.63
N LEU A 37 2.21 -11.71 -12.89
CA LEU A 37 2.42 -11.93 -11.46
C LEU A 37 3.60 -12.87 -11.26
N ARG A 38 4.64 -12.41 -10.55
CA ARG A 38 5.90 -13.12 -10.35
C ARG A 38 5.96 -13.85 -9.02
N ASN A 39 5.49 -13.22 -7.97
CA ASN A 39 5.53 -13.75 -6.62
C ASN A 39 4.29 -13.26 -5.85
N VAL A 40 3.89 -14.03 -4.86
CA VAL A 40 2.91 -13.66 -3.86
C VAL A 40 3.60 -13.65 -2.51
N VAL A 41 3.38 -12.59 -1.73
CA VAL A 41 3.95 -12.46 -0.39
C VAL A 41 2.81 -12.39 0.63
N SER A 42 2.84 -13.30 1.60
CA SER A 42 1.89 -13.31 2.70
C SER A 42 2.44 -12.54 3.91
N VAL A 43 1.60 -11.75 4.57
CA VAL A 43 1.95 -10.93 5.73
C VAL A 43 1.11 -11.36 6.93
N GLY A 44 1.76 -11.81 8.01
CA GLY A 44 1.10 -12.24 9.23
C GLY A 44 0.48 -13.64 9.20
N TYR A 45 0.63 -14.37 8.08
CA TYR A 45 0.20 -15.78 7.95
C TYR A 45 1.04 -16.51 6.92
N LYS A 46 0.92 -17.84 6.86
CA LYS A 46 1.59 -18.67 5.84
C LYS A 46 0.58 -19.16 4.83
N GLN A 47 0.94 -19.13 3.56
CA GLN A 47 0.17 -19.69 2.46
C GLN A 47 1.09 -20.49 1.54
N GLU A 48 0.59 -21.61 1.04
CA GLU A 48 1.32 -22.50 0.14
C GLU A 48 1.74 -21.75 -1.14
N GLY A 49 2.97 -21.95 -1.56
CA GLY A 49 3.55 -21.28 -2.74
C GLY A 49 3.92 -19.81 -2.56
N CYS A 50 3.56 -19.21 -1.42
CA CYS A 50 3.86 -17.81 -1.15
C CYS A 50 5.13 -17.65 -0.31
N LEU A 51 5.89 -16.58 -0.56
CA LEU A 51 6.87 -16.10 0.40
C LEU A 51 6.15 -15.50 1.61
N ASN A 52 6.65 -15.73 2.82
CA ASN A 52 6.22 -14.91 3.92
C ASN A 52 7.02 -13.59 3.97
N TRP A 53 6.51 -12.62 4.74
CA TRP A 53 7.13 -11.29 4.85
C TRP A 53 8.58 -11.35 5.32
N GLU A 54 8.87 -12.19 6.32
CA GLU A 54 10.19 -12.34 6.91
C GLU A 54 11.20 -12.92 5.91
N GLU A 55 10.79 -13.93 5.15
CA GLU A 55 11.60 -14.52 4.08
C GLU A 55 11.89 -13.53 2.95
N MET A 56 10.91 -12.69 2.61
CA MET A 56 11.10 -11.62 1.64
C MET A 56 12.08 -10.57 2.17
N MET A 57 11.90 -10.12 3.40
CA MET A 57 12.79 -9.13 4.02
C MET A 57 14.21 -9.63 4.18
N ALA A 58 14.40 -10.92 4.48
CA ALA A 58 15.73 -11.54 4.57
C ALA A 58 16.52 -11.52 3.24
N ARG A 59 15.85 -11.22 2.12
CA ARG A 59 16.50 -11.09 0.80
C ARG A 59 17.04 -9.70 0.49
N TYR A 60 16.95 -8.74 1.41
CA TYR A 60 17.36 -7.34 1.19
C TYR A 60 18.79 -7.21 0.66
N SER A 61 19.71 -8.07 1.10
CA SER A 61 21.11 -8.05 0.67
C SER A 61 21.36 -8.50 -0.78
N ARG A 62 20.34 -9.07 -1.44
CA ARG A 62 20.44 -9.51 -2.84
C ARG A 62 20.39 -8.35 -3.84
N THR A 63 19.89 -7.20 -3.40
CA THR A 63 19.82 -5.98 -4.23
C THR A 63 20.75 -4.94 -3.67
N PRO A 64 21.87 -4.63 -4.33
CA PRO A 64 22.79 -3.57 -3.91
C PRO A 64 22.08 -2.22 -3.83
N ILE A 65 22.44 -1.40 -2.83
CA ILE A 65 21.83 -0.06 -2.67
C ILE A 65 22.03 0.83 -3.90
N GLU A 66 23.13 0.66 -4.63
CA GLU A 66 23.39 1.42 -5.85
C GLU A 66 22.41 1.09 -6.97
N GLU A 67 21.93 -0.16 -7.05
CA GLU A 67 20.89 -0.54 -7.98
C GLU A 67 19.54 0.11 -7.60
N VAL A 68 19.23 0.19 -6.30
CA VAL A 68 18.03 0.91 -5.82
C VAL A 68 18.10 2.38 -6.20
N LYS A 69 19.25 3.03 -5.99
CA LYS A 69 19.47 4.43 -6.36
C LYS A 69 19.34 4.64 -7.88
N ARG A 70 19.91 3.73 -8.69
CA ARG A 70 19.81 3.79 -10.15
C ARG A 70 18.36 3.70 -10.62
N LEU A 71 17.58 2.76 -10.06
CA LEU A 71 16.16 2.62 -10.38
C LEU A 71 15.37 3.85 -9.94
N ALA A 72 15.63 4.38 -8.75
CA ALA A 72 14.97 5.58 -8.24
C ALA A 72 15.23 6.80 -9.13
N ALA A 73 16.48 6.97 -9.63
CA ALA A 73 16.84 8.05 -10.53
C ALA A 73 16.19 7.94 -11.91
N ALA A 74 15.76 6.74 -12.32
CA ALA A 74 15.08 6.51 -13.58
C ALA A 74 13.56 6.75 -13.54
N VAL A 75 12.98 6.94 -12.36
CA VAL A 75 11.54 7.17 -12.20
C VAL A 75 11.16 8.53 -12.76
N ASN A 76 10.18 8.55 -13.69
CA ASN A 76 9.61 9.79 -14.19
C ASN A 76 8.39 10.19 -13.32
N PRO A 77 8.28 11.46 -12.91
CA PRO A 77 7.12 11.93 -12.14
C PRO A 77 5.75 11.67 -12.81
N HIS A 78 5.71 11.54 -14.12
CA HIS A 78 4.50 11.25 -14.89
C HIS A 78 4.25 9.76 -15.12
N ASP A 79 5.11 8.88 -14.61
CA ASP A 79 4.85 7.45 -14.63
C ASP A 79 3.70 7.10 -13.68
N VAL A 80 2.88 6.13 -14.08
CA VAL A 80 1.79 5.61 -13.24
C VAL A 80 2.39 4.81 -12.09
N CYS A 81 2.07 5.23 -10.87
CA CYS A 81 2.56 4.56 -9.65
C CYS A 81 1.45 3.92 -8.82
N ASN A 82 0.20 4.24 -9.11
CA ASN A 82 -0.94 3.69 -8.38
C ASN A 82 -2.17 3.58 -9.29
N MET A 83 -3.01 2.57 -9.02
CA MET A 83 -4.30 2.42 -9.66
C MET A 83 -5.39 2.33 -8.61
N GLN A 84 -6.31 3.29 -8.61
CA GLN A 84 -7.45 3.33 -7.72
C GLN A 84 -8.73 2.96 -8.48
N TYR A 85 -9.47 2.00 -7.94
CA TYR A 85 -10.75 1.63 -8.49
C TYR A 85 -11.87 2.45 -7.86
N THR A 86 -12.73 3.02 -8.69
CA THR A 86 -13.94 3.71 -8.27
C THR A 86 -15.17 2.85 -8.60
N SER A 87 -16.28 3.04 -7.86
CA SER A 87 -17.53 2.30 -8.09
C SER A 87 -18.15 2.53 -9.47
N GLY A 88 -17.73 3.58 -10.19
CA GLY A 88 -18.22 3.92 -11.51
C GLY A 88 -19.72 4.21 -11.56
N THR A 89 -20.13 5.15 -12.39
CA THR A 89 -21.56 5.49 -12.62
C THR A 89 -22.28 4.48 -13.52
N THR A 90 -21.52 3.62 -14.19
CA THR A 90 -22.01 2.63 -15.18
C THR A 90 -22.14 1.21 -14.64
N GLY A 91 -21.97 1.01 -13.32
CA GLY A 91 -22.04 -0.31 -12.65
C GLY A 91 -20.73 -1.12 -12.67
N PHE A 92 -19.76 -0.77 -13.50
CA PHE A 92 -18.44 -1.40 -13.50
C PHE A 92 -17.41 -0.51 -12.85
N PRO A 93 -16.52 -1.08 -12.00
CA PRO A 93 -15.41 -0.32 -11.42
C PRO A 93 -14.49 0.24 -12.50
N LYS A 94 -14.09 1.50 -12.34
CA LYS A 94 -13.12 2.17 -13.22
C LYS A 94 -11.76 2.24 -12.54
N GLY A 95 -10.72 1.74 -13.20
CA GLY A 95 -9.34 1.87 -12.75
C GLY A 95 -8.77 3.22 -13.13
N VAL A 96 -8.57 4.10 -12.14
CA VAL A 96 -7.96 5.41 -12.32
C VAL A 96 -6.46 5.28 -12.15
N MET A 97 -5.71 5.55 -13.21
CA MET A 97 -4.24 5.58 -13.19
C MET A 97 -3.74 6.88 -12.58
N LEU A 98 -3.04 6.80 -11.45
CA LEU A 98 -2.46 7.95 -10.76
C LEU A 98 -0.95 7.94 -10.94
N THR A 99 -0.41 9.07 -11.39
CA THR A 99 1.03 9.29 -11.50
C THR A 99 1.62 9.75 -10.17
N HIS A 100 2.96 9.64 -10.03
CA HIS A 100 3.66 10.27 -8.91
C HIS A 100 3.32 11.75 -8.79
N TYR A 101 3.27 12.45 -9.93
CA TYR A 101 2.90 13.88 -9.97
C TYR A 101 1.51 14.15 -9.37
N ASN A 102 0.50 13.35 -9.71
CA ASN A 102 -0.84 13.51 -9.17
C ASN A 102 -0.86 13.34 -7.64
N ILE A 103 -0.24 12.26 -7.15
CA ILE A 103 -0.28 11.90 -5.72
C ILE A 103 0.48 12.93 -4.90
N VAL A 104 1.72 13.25 -5.28
CA VAL A 104 2.58 14.15 -4.51
C VAL A 104 2.02 15.56 -4.47
N ASN A 105 1.59 16.11 -5.62
CA ASN A 105 1.04 17.46 -5.64
C ASN A 105 -0.30 17.56 -4.92
N ASN A 106 -1.16 16.54 -5.01
CA ASN A 106 -2.41 16.53 -4.26
C ASN A 106 -2.14 16.51 -2.75
N GLY A 107 -1.25 15.61 -2.28
CA GLY A 107 -0.85 15.57 -0.87
C GLY A 107 -0.22 16.88 -0.39
N LYS A 108 0.64 17.48 -1.22
CA LYS A 108 1.23 18.79 -0.91
C LYS A 108 0.16 19.88 -0.77
N CYS A 109 -0.74 20.03 -1.74
CA CYS A 109 -1.80 21.02 -1.68
C CYS A 109 -2.71 20.84 -0.46
N ILE A 110 -2.97 19.61 -0.05
CA ILE A 110 -3.76 19.32 1.15
C ILE A 110 -3.01 19.74 2.41
N GLY A 111 -1.73 19.35 2.52
CA GLY A 111 -0.90 19.74 3.64
C GLY A 111 -0.74 21.26 3.77
N ASP A 112 -0.52 21.98 2.64
CA ASP A 112 -0.49 23.44 2.60
C ASP A 112 -1.82 24.04 3.12
N ARG A 113 -2.96 23.45 2.76
CA ARG A 113 -4.29 23.91 3.21
C ARG A 113 -4.57 23.65 4.68
N MET A 114 -3.95 22.61 5.23
CA MET A 114 -4.03 22.26 6.66
C MET A 114 -2.97 22.97 7.49
N ASP A 115 -2.06 23.72 6.86
CA ASP A 115 -0.90 24.37 7.48
C ASP A 115 -0.02 23.36 8.25
N LEU A 116 0.16 22.16 7.66
CA LEU A 116 0.95 21.11 8.27
C LEU A 116 2.43 21.45 8.34
N SER A 117 3.04 21.07 9.43
CA SER A 117 4.46 21.27 9.73
C SER A 117 5.09 20.04 10.39
N THR A 118 6.36 20.09 10.66
CA THR A 118 7.08 19.04 11.41
C THR A 118 6.65 18.95 12.88
N ALA A 119 5.93 19.95 13.40
CA ALA A 119 5.38 19.93 14.77
C ALA A 119 4.07 19.14 14.87
N ASP A 120 3.40 18.91 13.74
CA ASP A 120 2.09 18.29 13.71
C ASP A 120 2.14 16.75 13.77
N ARG A 121 1.11 16.20 14.39
CA ARG A 121 0.90 14.76 14.56
C ARG A 121 -0.48 14.40 14.00
N MET A 122 -0.51 13.80 12.82
CA MET A 122 -1.76 13.48 12.14
C MET A 122 -2.22 12.06 12.48
N MET A 123 -3.36 11.94 13.14
CA MET A 123 -4.03 10.65 13.35
C MET A 123 -4.72 10.20 12.06
N ILE A 124 -4.29 9.05 11.53
CA ILE A 124 -4.85 8.46 10.31
C ILE A 124 -5.76 7.31 10.72
N GLN A 125 -7.06 7.56 10.73
CA GLN A 125 -8.10 6.61 11.12
C GLN A 125 -8.95 6.13 9.93
N VAL A 126 -8.57 6.53 8.74
CA VAL A 126 -9.19 6.15 7.47
C VAL A 126 -8.35 5.08 6.77
N PRO A 127 -8.96 4.20 5.94
CA PRO A 127 -8.21 3.14 5.28
C PRO A 127 -7.08 3.68 4.39
N MET A 128 -5.85 3.20 4.62
CA MET A 128 -4.68 3.61 3.83
C MET A 128 -4.66 2.99 2.42
N PHE A 129 -5.51 2.01 2.14
CA PHE A 129 -5.73 1.49 0.78
C PHE A 129 -6.72 2.35 -0.04
N HIS A 130 -7.31 3.38 0.56
CA HIS A 130 -8.17 4.36 -0.09
C HIS A 130 -7.44 5.70 -0.22
N CYS A 131 -7.73 6.48 -1.27
CA CYS A 131 -7.09 7.78 -1.49
C CYS A 131 -7.16 8.72 -0.28
N PHE A 132 -8.21 8.63 0.53
CA PHE A 132 -8.33 9.44 1.74
C PHE A 132 -7.18 9.18 2.71
N GLY A 133 -6.84 7.92 2.99
CA GLY A 133 -5.70 7.59 3.86
C GLY A 133 -4.36 7.78 3.17
N MET A 134 -4.22 7.28 1.94
CA MET A 134 -2.94 7.29 1.21
C MET A 134 -2.55 8.69 0.71
N VAL A 135 -3.43 9.38 0.02
CA VAL A 135 -3.10 10.68 -0.60
C VAL A 135 -3.34 11.83 0.37
N LEU A 136 -4.55 11.94 0.94
CA LEU A 136 -4.87 13.07 1.80
C LEU A 136 -4.09 13.06 3.12
N ALA A 137 -3.93 11.90 3.75
CA ALA A 137 -3.27 11.83 5.05
C ALA A 137 -1.77 11.50 4.92
N MET A 138 -1.43 10.30 4.44
CA MET A 138 -0.02 9.85 4.40
C MET A 138 0.86 10.76 3.55
N THR A 139 0.46 11.07 2.30
CA THR A 139 1.31 11.88 1.41
C THR A 139 1.37 13.34 1.87
N ALA A 140 0.29 13.89 2.46
CA ALA A 140 0.34 15.22 3.06
C ALA A 140 1.35 15.28 4.23
N CYS A 141 1.36 14.27 5.10
CA CYS A 141 2.37 14.19 6.17
C CYS A 141 3.78 14.08 5.61
N VAL A 142 4.02 13.21 4.63
CA VAL A 142 5.35 13.02 4.04
C VAL A 142 5.88 14.31 3.41
N THR A 143 5.04 15.06 2.70
CA THR A 143 5.43 16.31 2.04
C THR A 143 5.70 17.46 3.01
N HIS A 144 5.22 17.40 4.24
CA HIS A 144 5.37 18.44 5.28
C HIS A 144 6.21 17.99 6.48
N GLY A 145 6.67 16.72 6.48
CA GLY A 145 7.46 16.18 7.58
C GLY A 145 6.68 15.95 8.87
N SER A 146 5.33 15.91 8.80
CA SER A 146 4.47 15.68 9.96
C SER A 146 4.52 14.23 10.42
N THR A 147 4.31 14.00 11.72
CA THR A 147 4.25 12.65 12.29
C THR A 147 2.94 11.96 11.91
N MET A 148 3.03 10.72 11.45
CA MET A 148 1.86 9.88 11.16
C MET A 148 1.54 8.96 12.34
N LEU A 149 0.27 8.94 12.76
CA LEU A 149 -0.27 8.07 13.81
C LEU A 149 -1.39 7.18 13.21
N PRO A 150 -1.01 6.11 12.48
CA PRO A 150 -2.01 5.27 11.82
C PRO A 150 -2.74 4.39 12.83
N LEU A 151 -4.07 4.41 12.78
CA LEU A 151 -4.94 3.47 13.49
C LEU A 151 -5.40 2.36 12.54
N PRO A 152 -5.47 1.10 12.99
CA PRO A 152 -5.87 -0.03 12.12
C PRO A 152 -7.26 0.13 11.51
N TYR A 153 -8.16 0.76 12.25
CA TYR A 153 -9.54 1.08 11.84
C TYR A 153 -10.09 2.19 12.72
N PHE A 154 -11.12 2.85 12.24
CA PHE A 154 -11.83 3.85 13.04
C PHE A 154 -12.60 3.19 14.18
N SER A 155 -12.30 3.66 15.40
CA SER A 155 -13.10 3.38 16.59
C SER A 155 -13.02 4.58 17.54
N PRO A 156 -14.14 5.05 18.11
CA PRO A 156 -14.13 6.27 18.93
C PRO A 156 -13.19 6.19 20.14
N LYS A 157 -13.16 5.08 20.85
CA LYS A 157 -12.31 4.93 22.05
C LYS A 157 -10.80 4.98 21.72
N PRO A 158 -10.27 4.17 20.79
CA PRO A 158 -8.88 4.31 20.35
C PRO A 158 -8.54 5.68 19.78
N ALA A 159 -9.44 6.31 19.02
CA ALA A 159 -9.22 7.64 18.49
C ALA A 159 -9.07 8.70 19.58
N LEU A 160 -9.97 8.71 20.58
CA LEU A 160 -9.87 9.61 21.75
C LEU A 160 -8.61 9.33 22.58
N ALA A 161 -8.25 8.06 22.77
CA ALA A 161 -7.02 7.68 23.46
C ALA A 161 -5.77 8.20 22.71
N CYS A 162 -5.73 8.04 21.39
CA CYS A 162 -4.65 8.55 20.55
C CYS A 162 -4.52 10.08 20.68
N ILE A 163 -5.63 10.83 20.58
CA ILE A 163 -5.61 12.29 20.78
C ILE A 163 -5.10 12.65 22.18
N HIS A 164 -5.53 11.95 23.22
CA HIS A 164 -5.11 12.22 24.60
C HIS A 164 -3.63 11.91 24.85
N GLN A 165 -3.09 10.89 24.24
CA GLN A 165 -1.70 10.43 24.45
C GLN A 165 -0.69 11.18 23.61
N GLU A 166 -1.09 11.62 22.43
CA GLU A 166 -0.16 12.10 21.40
C GLU A 166 -0.16 13.63 21.25
N HIS A 167 -1.06 14.34 21.95
CA HIS A 167 -1.27 15.82 21.90
C HIS A 167 -0.35 16.60 20.98
#